data_419272323570e1612719b91b492ea22a
#
_entry.id   419272323570e1612719b91b492ea22a
#
_cell.length_a   1.000
_cell.length_b   1.000
_cell.length_c   1.000
_cell.angle_alpha   90.00
_cell.angle_beta   90.00
_cell.angle_gamma   90.00
#
_symmetry.space_group_name_H-M   'P 1'
#
loop_
_entity.id
_entity.type
_entity.pdbx_description
1 polymer ?
#
loop_
_entity_poly.entity_id
_entity_poly.type
_entity_poly.pdbx_seq_one_letter_code
_entity_poly.pdbx_strand_id
1 'polypeptide(L)'
;MIYTIRMGLLLREAVSAPYRNLVTRPTGAAVRTRIEATLANTQCLTALLDFSDIELVDLSCADEVVAKLLLTVRTAYFVVLQGLREDHHEAIDHVLRHHRLAVAAVPPNSHAPRLLGWVAPDAREAFACVSESGPLDVTGLSRDLGWSVARSREALDELTVHRLVRPFGDLYYPLPTA
;
A
#
# COMPACT_ATOMS: atom_id res chain seq x y z
N MET A 1 -9.40 12.52 -2.56
CA MET A 1 -9.21 12.82 -1.11
C MET A 1 -8.43 11.68 -0.46
N ILE A 2 -7.39 12.00 0.30
CA ILE A 2 -6.61 11.06 1.11
C ILE A 2 -7.14 11.10 2.53
N TYR A 3 -7.32 9.93 3.13
CA TYR A 3 -7.71 9.80 4.53
C TYR A 3 -6.65 9.01 5.31
N THR A 4 -6.10 9.63 6.35
CA THR A 4 -5.05 9.01 7.17
C THR A 4 -5.67 8.26 8.34
N ILE A 5 -5.35 6.98 8.44
CA ILE A 5 -5.74 6.10 9.55
C ILE A 5 -4.52 5.87 10.44
N ARG A 6 -4.57 6.37 11.66
CA ARG A 6 -3.52 6.18 12.67
C ARG A 6 -3.65 4.80 13.30
N MET A 7 -2.77 3.88 12.93
CA MET A 7 -2.81 2.48 13.38
C MET A 7 -2.69 2.35 14.90
N GLY A 8 -1.85 3.18 15.53
CA GLY A 8 -1.70 3.18 16.99
C GLY A 8 -2.98 3.58 17.73
N LEU A 9 -3.77 4.50 17.19
CA LEU A 9 -5.06 4.87 17.75
C LEU A 9 -6.05 3.71 17.70
N LEU A 10 -6.20 3.09 16.51
CA LEU A 10 -7.10 1.95 16.34
C LEU A 10 -6.71 0.74 17.19
N LEU A 11 -5.40 0.51 17.35
CA LEU A 11 -4.90 -0.56 18.22
C LEU A 11 -5.31 -0.33 19.66
N ARG A 12 -5.10 0.88 20.20
CA ARG A 12 -5.49 1.22 21.57
C ARG A 12 -7.00 1.11 21.80
N GLU A 13 -7.81 1.49 20.84
CA GLU A 13 -9.26 1.33 20.88
C GLU A 13 -9.67 -0.15 20.83
N ALA A 14 -9.00 -0.96 20.03
CA ALA A 14 -9.30 -2.38 19.87
C ALA A 14 -8.99 -3.20 21.12
N VAL A 15 -7.89 -2.88 21.82
CA VAL A 15 -7.44 -3.63 23.02
C VAL A 15 -7.77 -2.90 24.34
N SER A 16 -8.34 -1.70 24.27
CA SER A 16 -8.70 -0.87 25.44
C SER A 16 -7.54 -0.63 26.41
N ALA A 17 -6.33 -0.45 25.88
CA ALA A 17 -5.10 -0.26 26.65
C ALA A 17 -4.09 0.62 25.89
N PRO A 18 -3.15 1.29 26.60
CA PRO A 18 -2.08 2.07 25.96
C PRO A 18 -1.01 1.17 25.36
N TYR A 19 -1.39 0.42 24.32
CA TYR A 19 -0.59 -0.60 23.69
C TYR A 19 -0.05 -0.12 22.35
N ARG A 20 1.17 -0.54 21.99
CA ARG A 20 1.86 -0.11 20.75
C ARG A 20 2.33 -1.27 19.89
N ASN A 21 2.01 -2.51 20.29
CA ASN A 21 2.44 -3.73 19.61
C ASN A 21 1.28 -4.39 18.88
N LEU A 22 1.37 -4.44 17.58
CA LEU A 22 0.49 -5.24 16.71
C LEU A 22 1.01 -6.69 16.73
N VAL A 23 0.60 -7.44 17.74
CA VAL A 23 0.96 -8.84 17.92
C VAL A 23 -0.29 -9.68 18.18
N THR A 24 -0.25 -10.92 17.80
CA THR A 24 -1.32 -11.91 17.83
C THR A 24 -2.42 -11.68 16.77
N ARG A 25 -2.87 -12.76 16.18
CA ARG A 25 -3.90 -12.74 15.15
C ARG A 25 -5.25 -12.12 15.61
N PRO A 26 -5.77 -12.41 16.82
CA PRO A 26 -7.01 -11.78 17.27
C PRO A 26 -6.91 -10.26 17.37
N THR A 27 -5.77 -9.71 17.82
CA THR A 27 -5.52 -8.27 17.85
C THR A 27 -5.51 -7.68 16.44
N GLY A 28 -4.78 -8.32 15.51
CA GLY A 28 -4.75 -7.91 14.11
C GLY A 28 -6.14 -7.92 13.46
N ALA A 29 -6.93 -8.96 13.69
CA ALA A 29 -8.30 -9.07 13.17
C ALA A 29 -9.21 -7.97 13.73
N ALA A 30 -9.12 -7.64 15.02
CA ALA A 30 -9.89 -6.56 15.63
C ALA A 30 -9.52 -5.19 15.04
N VAL A 31 -8.23 -4.93 14.83
CA VAL A 31 -7.77 -3.69 14.19
C VAL A 31 -8.24 -3.61 12.74
N ARG A 32 -8.11 -4.70 11.97
CA ARG A 32 -8.62 -4.76 10.59
C ARG A 32 -10.11 -4.43 10.52
N THR A 33 -10.94 -5.00 11.36
CA THR A 33 -12.38 -4.70 11.41
C THR A 33 -12.65 -3.22 11.63
N ARG A 34 -11.86 -2.55 12.47
CA ARG A 34 -11.97 -1.11 12.70
C ARG A 34 -11.53 -0.28 11.50
N ILE A 35 -10.47 -0.70 10.80
CA ILE A 35 -10.05 -0.05 9.54
C ILE A 35 -11.18 -0.15 8.51
N GLU A 36 -11.74 -1.33 8.30
CA GLU A 36 -12.85 -1.56 7.36
C GLU A 36 -14.06 -0.70 7.70
N ALA A 37 -14.46 -0.64 8.98
CA ALA A 37 -15.56 0.20 9.44
C ALA A 37 -15.29 1.71 9.24
N THR A 38 -14.04 2.14 9.49
CA THR A 38 -13.64 3.53 9.26
C THR A 38 -13.73 3.90 7.78
N LEU A 39 -13.23 3.03 6.90
CA LEU A 39 -13.28 3.25 5.46
C LEU A 39 -14.71 3.26 4.92
N ALA A 40 -15.56 2.36 5.40
CA ALA A 40 -16.96 2.29 4.99
C ALA A 40 -17.74 3.57 5.34
N ASN A 41 -17.32 4.30 6.38
CA ASN A 41 -17.94 5.54 6.83
C ASN A 41 -17.24 6.82 6.32
N THR A 42 -16.19 6.67 5.48
CA THR A 42 -15.35 7.79 5.03
C THR A 42 -15.41 7.91 3.52
N GLN A 43 -15.69 9.12 3.04
CA GLN A 43 -15.59 9.42 1.60
C GLN A 43 -14.12 9.72 1.23
N CYS A 44 -13.34 8.68 0.95
CA CYS A 44 -11.99 8.83 0.46
C CYS A 44 -11.72 7.92 -0.73
N LEU A 45 -10.71 8.25 -1.51
CA LEU A 45 -10.21 7.42 -2.59
C LEU A 45 -8.95 6.66 -2.18
N THR A 46 -8.12 7.31 -1.35
CA THR A 46 -6.85 6.77 -0.87
C THR A 46 -6.86 6.67 0.66
N ALA A 47 -6.65 5.48 1.17
CA ALA A 47 -6.43 5.20 2.59
C ALA A 47 -4.93 5.16 2.88
N LEU A 48 -4.47 6.05 3.75
CA LEU A 48 -3.08 6.11 4.21
C LEU A 48 -3.01 5.51 5.61
N LEU A 49 -2.42 4.31 5.73
CA LEU A 49 -2.26 3.63 7.02
C LEU A 49 -0.94 4.06 7.66
N ASP A 50 -1.05 4.78 8.77
CA ASP A 50 0.09 5.35 9.48
C ASP A 50 0.51 4.48 10.68
N PHE A 51 1.69 3.87 10.58
CA PHE A 51 2.30 2.99 11.58
C PHE A 51 3.27 3.72 12.51
N SER A 52 3.38 5.05 12.45
CA SER A 52 4.37 5.83 13.21
C SER A 52 4.30 5.57 14.72
N ASP A 53 3.11 5.30 15.25
CA ASP A 53 2.88 5.01 16.69
C ASP A 53 2.99 3.51 17.04
N ILE A 54 3.33 2.65 16.08
CA ILE A 54 3.47 1.20 16.29
C ILE A 54 4.94 0.85 16.54
N GLU A 55 5.21 0.05 17.56
CA GLU A 55 6.56 -0.44 17.87
C GLU A 55 6.85 -1.78 17.20
N LEU A 56 5.98 -2.75 17.37
CA LEU A 56 6.14 -4.09 16.83
C LEU A 56 4.97 -4.50 15.95
N VAL A 57 5.26 -5.21 14.88
CA VAL A 57 4.28 -5.88 14.01
C VAL A 57 4.73 -7.32 13.82
N ASP A 58 3.98 -8.30 14.32
CA ASP A 58 4.26 -9.69 14.03
C ASP A 58 3.65 -10.14 12.68
N LEU A 59 4.07 -11.30 12.18
CA LEU A 59 3.60 -11.83 10.90
C LEU A 59 2.07 -12.03 10.88
N SER A 60 1.49 -12.44 11.99
CA SER A 60 0.05 -12.69 12.08
C SER A 60 -0.76 -11.40 12.00
N CYS A 61 -0.27 -10.31 12.59
CA CYS A 61 -0.90 -8.99 12.48
C CYS A 61 -0.66 -8.37 11.10
N ALA A 62 0.55 -8.50 10.52
CA ALA A 62 0.82 -8.05 9.15
C ALA A 62 -0.12 -8.75 8.15
N ASP A 63 -0.37 -10.05 8.32
CA ASP A 63 -1.34 -10.80 7.53
C ASP A 63 -2.76 -10.23 7.66
N GLU A 64 -3.22 -9.95 8.88
CA GLU A 64 -4.57 -9.42 9.12
C GLU A 64 -4.73 -7.97 8.65
N VAL A 65 -3.85 -7.06 9.09
CA VAL A 65 -4.04 -5.61 8.88
C VAL A 65 -3.57 -5.10 7.52
N VAL A 66 -2.75 -5.87 6.80
CA VAL A 66 -2.28 -5.50 5.47
C VAL A 66 -2.78 -6.49 4.41
N ALA A 67 -2.35 -7.75 4.43
CA ALA A 67 -2.68 -8.70 3.37
C ALA A 67 -4.19 -8.94 3.25
N LYS A 68 -4.86 -9.31 4.32
CA LYS A 68 -6.31 -9.56 4.31
C LYS A 68 -7.11 -8.27 4.09
N LEU A 69 -6.66 -7.14 4.63
CA LEU A 69 -7.28 -5.85 4.36
C LEU A 69 -7.26 -5.55 2.85
N LEU A 70 -6.12 -5.70 2.18
CA LEU A 70 -6.01 -5.48 0.73
C LEU A 70 -6.97 -6.38 -0.06
N LEU A 71 -7.12 -7.64 0.33
CA LEU A 71 -8.07 -8.55 -0.32
C LEU A 71 -9.51 -8.08 -0.22
N THR A 72 -9.85 -7.37 0.85
CA THR A 72 -11.21 -6.89 1.11
C THR A 72 -11.48 -5.53 0.45
N VAL A 73 -10.53 -4.59 0.56
CA VAL A 73 -10.79 -3.17 0.23
C VAL A 73 -10.14 -2.69 -1.07
N ARG A 74 -9.23 -3.45 -1.68
CA ARG A 74 -8.44 -3.02 -2.87
C ARG A 74 -9.29 -2.63 -4.09
N THR A 75 -10.51 -3.10 -4.19
CA THR A 75 -11.40 -2.74 -5.31
C THR A 75 -12.04 -1.35 -5.13
N ALA A 76 -12.17 -0.89 -3.89
CA ALA A 76 -12.81 0.37 -3.55
C ALA A 76 -11.82 1.51 -3.26
N TYR A 77 -10.64 1.17 -2.70
CA TYR A 77 -9.67 2.16 -2.23
C TYR A 77 -8.27 1.90 -2.80
N PHE A 78 -7.49 2.98 -2.95
CA PHE A 78 -6.03 2.88 -2.99
C PHE A 78 -5.51 2.84 -1.56
N VAL A 79 -4.62 1.90 -1.25
CA VAL A 79 -4.03 1.75 0.09
C VAL A 79 -2.55 2.09 0.01
N VAL A 80 -2.08 2.94 0.93
CA VAL A 80 -0.68 3.32 1.05
C VAL A 80 -0.27 3.21 2.51
N LEU A 81 0.92 2.71 2.77
CA LEU A 81 1.49 2.61 4.12
C LEU A 81 2.49 3.73 4.36
N GLN A 82 2.58 4.22 5.59
CA GLN A 82 3.63 5.14 6.02
C GLN A 82 4.05 4.88 7.46
N GLY A 83 5.15 5.51 7.88
CA GLY A 83 5.64 5.41 9.25
C GLY A 83 6.20 4.04 9.61
N LEU A 84 6.56 3.22 8.61
CA LEU A 84 7.09 1.88 8.81
C LEU A 84 8.55 1.92 9.28
N ARG A 85 8.87 1.06 10.25
CA ARG A 85 10.25 0.73 10.65
C ARG A 85 10.77 -0.43 9.79
N GLU A 86 12.06 -0.71 9.87
CA GLU A 86 12.69 -1.77 9.07
C GLU A 86 12.08 -3.15 9.34
N ASP A 87 11.88 -3.49 10.61
CA ASP A 87 11.25 -4.74 11.02
C ASP A 87 9.77 -4.84 10.56
N HIS A 88 9.06 -3.71 10.48
CA HIS A 88 7.71 -3.67 9.89
C HIS A 88 7.74 -4.00 8.39
N HIS A 89 8.71 -3.46 7.65
CA HIS A 89 8.90 -3.75 6.22
C HIS A 89 9.09 -5.25 5.99
N GLU A 90 9.96 -5.90 6.77
CA GLU A 90 10.24 -7.33 6.63
C GLU A 90 8.99 -8.19 6.84
N ALA A 91 8.24 -7.94 7.92
CA ALA A 91 7.03 -8.68 8.22
C ALA A 91 5.93 -8.48 7.15
N ILE A 92 5.71 -7.25 6.71
CA ILE A 92 4.70 -6.90 5.71
C ILE A 92 5.09 -7.47 4.34
N ASP A 93 6.34 -7.28 3.91
CA ASP A 93 6.82 -7.80 2.62
C ASP A 93 6.68 -9.33 2.55
N HIS A 94 7.02 -10.01 3.64
CA HIS A 94 6.89 -11.47 3.73
C HIS A 94 5.45 -11.95 3.51
N VAL A 95 4.49 -11.40 4.23
CA VAL A 95 3.08 -11.83 4.10
C VAL A 95 2.48 -11.43 2.75
N LEU A 96 2.84 -10.27 2.21
CA LEU A 96 2.36 -9.84 0.90
C LEU A 96 2.88 -10.74 -0.22
N ARG A 97 4.16 -11.14 -0.19
CA ARG A 97 4.73 -12.08 -1.16
C ARG A 97 4.04 -13.43 -1.11
N HIS A 98 3.72 -13.92 0.08
CA HIS A 98 2.99 -15.18 0.27
C HIS A 98 1.62 -15.14 -0.43
N HIS A 99 0.91 -14.03 -0.33
CA HIS A 99 -0.40 -13.83 -0.95
C HIS A 99 -0.34 -13.31 -2.40
N ARG A 100 0.85 -13.10 -2.97
CA ARG A 100 1.06 -12.43 -4.27
C ARG A 100 0.37 -11.07 -4.35
N LEU A 101 0.47 -10.32 -3.29
CA LEU A 101 -0.04 -8.95 -3.16
C LEU A 101 1.11 -7.96 -3.12
N ALA A 102 0.79 -6.71 -3.40
CA ALA A 102 1.73 -5.59 -3.27
C ALA A 102 1.02 -4.34 -2.77
N VAL A 103 1.78 -3.47 -2.12
CA VAL A 103 1.31 -2.17 -1.60
C VAL A 103 2.41 -1.13 -1.73
N ALA A 104 2.01 0.14 -1.94
CA ALA A 104 2.92 1.26 -1.89
C ALA A 104 3.18 1.68 -0.43
N ALA A 105 4.43 1.98 -0.10
CA ALA A 105 4.82 2.49 1.20
C ALA A 105 5.66 3.77 1.04
N VAL A 106 5.34 4.81 1.81
CA VAL A 106 6.08 6.09 1.80
C VAL A 106 7.17 6.03 2.85
N PRO A 107 8.46 6.10 2.47
CA PRO A 107 9.56 6.18 3.41
C PRO A 107 9.56 7.52 4.16
N PRO A 108 10.07 7.57 5.42
CA PRO A 108 10.03 8.78 6.24
C PRO A 108 10.78 9.99 5.67
N ASN A 109 11.79 9.76 4.82
CA ASN A 109 12.67 10.79 4.26
C ASN A 109 12.58 10.91 2.74
N SER A 110 11.53 10.38 2.12
CA SER A 110 11.35 10.42 0.66
C SER A 110 9.89 10.64 0.32
N HIS A 111 9.67 11.37 -0.77
CA HIS A 111 8.32 11.54 -1.32
C HIS A 111 7.98 10.43 -2.34
N ALA A 112 8.99 9.72 -2.84
CA ALA A 112 8.79 8.60 -3.76
C ALA A 112 8.40 7.34 -2.98
N PRO A 113 7.22 6.75 -3.25
CA PRO A 113 6.81 5.52 -2.60
C PRO A 113 7.70 4.35 -3.03
N ARG A 114 7.85 3.38 -2.13
CA ARG A 114 8.46 2.08 -2.39
C ARG A 114 7.38 1.02 -2.49
N LEU A 115 7.68 -0.03 -3.25
CA LEU A 115 6.78 -1.17 -3.39
C LEU A 115 7.19 -2.28 -2.42
N LEU A 116 6.24 -2.71 -1.59
CA LEU A 116 6.35 -3.91 -0.76
C LEU A 116 5.50 -5.03 -1.36
N GLY A 117 5.97 -6.27 -1.24
CA GLY A 117 5.28 -7.45 -1.74
C GLY A 117 5.73 -7.87 -3.13
N TRP A 118 4.84 -8.54 -3.86
CA TRP A 118 5.15 -9.19 -5.12
C TRP A 118 4.41 -8.58 -6.30
N VAL A 119 5.16 -8.22 -7.32
CA VAL A 119 4.72 -7.96 -8.69
C VAL A 119 5.77 -8.53 -9.66
N ALA A 120 5.42 -8.69 -10.93
CA ALA A 120 6.40 -9.06 -11.95
C ALA A 120 7.54 -8.04 -12.04
N PRO A 121 8.77 -8.44 -12.45
CA PRO A 121 9.92 -7.55 -12.53
C PRO A 121 9.67 -6.27 -13.34
N ASP A 122 9.00 -6.38 -14.49
CA ASP A 122 8.67 -5.22 -15.32
C ASP A 122 7.70 -4.26 -14.63
N ALA A 123 6.71 -4.77 -13.92
CA ALA A 123 5.79 -3.94 -13.14
C ALA A 123 6.52 -3.21 -12.00
N ARG A 124 7.49 -3.86 -11.36
CA ARG A 124 8.32 -3.22 -10.31
C ARG A 124 9.15 -2.08 -10.86
N GLU A 125 9.77 -2.26 -12.02
CA GLU A 125 10.58 -1.24 -12.69
C GLU A 125 9.70 -0.07 -13.17
N ALA A 126 8.52 -0.38 -13.75
CA ALA A 126 7.53 0.64 -14.12
C ALA A 126 7.03 1.43 -12.91
N PHE A 127 6.78 0.77 -11.77
CA PHE A 127 6.37 1.44 -10.54
C PHE A 127 7.43 2.44 -10.06
N ALA A 128 8.69 2.06 -10.05
CA ALA A 128 9.80 2.95 -9.68
C ALA A 128 9.86 4.16 -10.62
N CYS A 129 9.77 3.94 -11.93
CA CYS A 129 9.79 5.01 -12.93
C CYS A 129 8.64 6.01 -12.72
N VAL A 130 7.39 5.53 -12.58
CA VAL A 130 6.22 6.41 -12.33
C VAL A 130 6.36 7.15 -11.00
N SER A 131 6.88 6.49 -9.96
CA SER A 131 7.06 7.09 -8.63
C SER A 131 8.11 8.22 -8.61
N GLU A 132 9.15 8.11 -9.42
CA GLU A 132 10.24 9.08 -9.51
C GLU A 132 9.95 10.21 -10.49
N SER A 133 9.37 9.87 -11.65
CA SER A 133 9.14 10.83 -12.74
C SER A 133 7.81 11.61 -12.59
N GLY A 134 6.88 11.10 -11.79
CA GLY A 134 5.51 11.62 -11.71
C GLY A 134 4.58 10.98 -12.76
N PRO A 135 3.45 11.63 -13.08
CA PRO A 135 2.48 11.05 -14.00
C PRO A 135 3.06 10.78 -15.39
N LEU A 136 2.91 9.54 -15.87
CA LEU A 136 3.36 9.10 -17.20
C LEU A 136 2.22 8.40 -17.95
N ASP A 137 2.21 8.53 -19.27
CA ASP A 137 1.45 7.66 -20.15
C ASP A 137 2.29 6.46 -20.60
N VAL A 138 1.68 5.55 -21.36
CA VAL A 138 2.37 4.36 -21.90
C VAL A 138 3.57 4.75 -22.75
N THR A 139 3.45 5.82 -23.56
CA THR A 139 4.52 6.30 -24.45
C THR A 139 5.67 6.89 -23.64
N GLY A 140 5.37 7.66 -22.61
CA GLY A 140 6.36 8.21 -21.67
C GLY A 140 7.16 7.11 -20.97
N LEU A 141 6.47 6.11 -20.42
CA LEU A 141 7.13 4.96 -19.80
C LEU A 141 8.00 4.18 -20.80
N SER A 142 7.47 3.94 -22.00
CA SER A 142 8.20 3.27 -23.10
C SER A 142 9.52 3.98 -23.43
N ARG A 143 9.47 5.32 -23.54
CA ARG A 143 10.64 6.14 -23.81
C ARG A 143 11.64 6.12 -22.67
N ASP A 144 11.18 6.30 -21.43
CA ASP A 144 12.04 6.44 -20.26
C ASP A 144 12.75 5.13 -19.90
N LEU A 145 12.11 3.97 -20.12
CA LEU A 145 12.70 2.66 -19.88
C LEU A 145 13.30 1.97 -21.13
N GLY A 146 13.12 2.57 -22.30
CA GLY A 146 13.59 1.95 -23.56
C GLY A 146 12.84 0.67 -23.92
N TRP A 147 11.58 0.54 -23.53
CA TRP A 147 10.74 -0.63 -23.76
C TRP A 147 9.84 -0.45 -24.99
N SER A 148 9.28 -1.57 -25.47
CA SER A 148 8.18 -1.51 -26.43
C SER A 148 6.92 -0.94 -25.77
N VAL A 149 6.03 -0.36 -26.56
CA VAL A 149 4.71 0.12 -26.10
C VAL A 149 3.89 -1.02 -25.48
N ALA A 150 3.94 -2.22 -26.08
CA ALA A 150 3.23 -3.39 -25.56
C ALA A 150 3.72 -3.81 -24.17
N ARG A 151 5.04 -3.86 -23.96
CA ARG A 151 5.65 -4.19 -22.66
C ARG A 151 5.30 -3.14 -21.59
N SER A 152 5.35 -1.87 -21.96
CA SER A 152 5.00 -0.76 -21.05
C SER A 152 3.52 -0.81 -20.64
N ARG A 153 2.63 -1.10 -21.58
CA ARG A 153 1.20 -1.26 -21.31
C ARG A 153 0.93 -2.42 -20.36
N GLU A 154 1.51 -3.58 -20.61
CA GLU A 154 1.35 -4.76 -19.75
C GLU A 154 1.80 -4.50 -18.31
N ALA A 155 2.94 -3.84 -18.12
CA ALA A 155 3.43 -3.45 -16.80
C ALA A 155 2.48 -2.47 -16.09
N LEU A 156 1.96 -1.45 -16.78
CA LEU A 156 1.01 -0.49 -16.21
C LEU A 156 -0.37 -1.13 -15.92
N ASP A 157 -0.80 -2.08 -16.74
CA ASP A 157 -2.03 -2.84 -16.50
C ASP A 157 -1.90 -3.68 -15.22
N GLU A 158 -0.76 -4.35 -15.00
CA GLU A 158 -0.48 -5.07 -13.76
C GLU A 158 -0.49 -4.13 -12.54
N LEU A 159 0.19 -2.99 -12.63
CA LEU A 159 0.17 -1.98 -11.54
C LEU A 159 -1.25 -1.46 -11.25
N THR A 160 -2.07 -1.32 -12.27
CA THR A 160 -3.47 -0.89 -12.14
C THR A 160 -4.32 -1.96 -11.44
N VAL A 161 -4.15 -3.23 -11.81
CA VAL A 161 -4.82 -4.37 -11.16
C VAL A 161 -4.48 -4.44 -9.68
N HIS A 162 -3.22 -4.21 -9.32
CA HIS A 162 -2.76 -4.15 -7.93
C HIS A 162 -3.08 -2.83 -7.21
N ARG A 163 -3.67 -1.85 -7.90
CA ARG A 163 -3.98 -0.51 -7.33
C ARG A 163 -2.73 0.21 -6.82
N LEU A 164 -1.62 0.07 -7.51
CA LEU A 164 -0.33 0.69 -7.19
C LEU A 164 -0.10 2.02 -7.90
N VAL A 165 -0.83 2.28 -8.95
CA VAL A 165 -0.91 3.54 -9.67
C VAL A 165 -2.37 3.92 -9.89
N ARG A 166 -2.65 5.22 -9.99
CA ARG A 166 -3.99 5.73 -10.27
C ARG A 166 -4.10 6.12 -11.73
N PRO A 167 -4.85 5.38 -12.56
CA PRO A 167 -5.13 5.80 -13.91
C PRO A 167 -6.14 6.95 -13.92
N PHE A 168 -5.86 7.98 -14.72
CA PHE A 168 -6.77 9.08 -14.99
C PHE A 168 -6.52 9.64 -16.40
N GLY A 169 -7.48 9.54 -17.30
CA GLY A 169 -7.27 9.77 -18.73
C GLY A 169 -6.25 8.77 -19.27
N ASP A 170 -5.27 9.28 -19.99
CA ASP A 170 -4.16 8.48 -20.54
C ASP A 170 -2.94 8.40 -19.60
N LEU A 171 -3.02 9.04 -18.43
CA LEU A 171 -1.91 9.14 -17.47
C LEU A 171 -2.09 8.19 -16.29
N TYR A 172 -0.96 7.70 -15.78
CA TYR A 172 -0.84 6.89 -14.57
C TYR A 172 -0.11 7.71 -13.51
N TYR A 173 -0.78 7.95 -12.39
CA TYR A 173 -0.30 8.79 -11.30
C TYR A 173 0.33 7.94 -10.19
N PRO A 174 1.46 8.35 -9.63
CA PRO A 174 2.03 7.70 -8.45
C PRO A 174 1.14 7.94 -7.23
N LEU A 175 1.22 7.03 -6.24
CA LEU A 175 0.56 7.16 -4.94
C LEU A 175 1.51 7.76 -3.90
N PRO A 176 0.98 8.44 -2.86
CA PRO A 176 -0.43 8.80 -2.68
C PRO A 176 -0.86 9.98 -3.55
N THR A 177 -2.03 9.88 -4.14
CA THR A 177 -2.66 11.00 -4.85
C THR A 177 -4.00 11.35 -4.25
N ALA A 178 -4.29 12.65 -4.18
CA ALA A 178 -5.58 13.17 -3.71
C ALA A 178 -6.70 12.92 -4.73
#